data_5785fa14c3e09066076fa6c4e147ef05
#
_entry.id   5785fa14c3e09066076fa6c4e147ef05
#
_cell.length_a   1.000
_cell.length_b   1.000
_cell.length_c   1.000
_cell.angle_alpha   90.00
_cell.angle_beta   90.00
_cell.angle_gamma   90.00
#
_symmetry.space_group_name_H-M   'P 1'
#
loop_
_entity.id
_entity.type
_entity.pdbx_description
1 polymer ?
#
loop_
_entity_poly.entity_id
_entity_poly.type
_entity_poly.pdbx_seq_one_letter_code
_entity_poly.pdbx_strand_id
1 'polypeptide(L)'
;MHDSVLESHHSICEKPQTRRGIERRLALLLSATELFLDKGYDAVSLDDIVNHAGGSKASIYKYFGNKDGLFTAICDYRREMFFKDICVPFQPSQTCLRNYLIQTLIRFYTHIIQPEHIAFLRLVIEQTQCNATLSKYLYEKCAQDVQNTIAQALLISHQAEEILCTSPNHSSLMYFGILRDIEWRMIMGMPLPPDEKEVFDYIHYCVDVFLRGHHKV
;
A
#
# COMPACT_ATOMS: atom_id res chain seq x y z
N MET A 1 -19.02 -5.81 20.72
CA MET A 1 -18.47 -7.12 21.10
C MET A 1 -18.04 -7.93 19.87
N HIS A 2 -17.38 -7.31 18.87
CA HIS A 2 -16.95 -8.01 17.63
C HIS A 2 -15.49 -7.69 17.21
N ASP A 3 -14.75 -6.90 17.98
CA ASP A 3 -13.37 -6.52 17.65
C ASP A 3 -12.31 -7.57 18.04
N SER A 4 -12.69 -8.64 18.74
CA SER A 4 -11.72 -9.62 19.24
C SER A 4 -11.36 -10.75 18.28
N VAL A 5 -12.06 -10.90 17.15
CA VAL A 5 -11.92 -12.10 16.29
C VAL A 5 -10.72 -12.00 15.35
N LEU A 6 -10.35 -10.79 14.87
CA LEU A 6 -9.19 -10.62 13.97
C LEU A 6 -7.87 -10.55 14.72
N GLU A 7 -7.85 -9.93 15.89
CA GLU A 7 -6.64 -9.95 16.73
C GLU A 7 -6.33 -11.39 17.20
N SER A 8 -7.35 -12.25 17.38
CA SER A 8 -7.14 -13.63 17.73
C SER A 8 -6.56 -14.49 16.58
N HIS A 9 -6.85 -14.21 15.31
CA HIS A 9 -6.30 -14.95 14.18
C HIS A 9 -4.82 -14.61 13.89
N HIS A 10 -4.38 -13.37 14.13
CA HIS A 10 -2.96 -12.99 14.03
C HIS A 10 -2.11 -13.56 15.18
N SER A 11 -2.73 -13.88 16.31
CA SER A 11 -2.05 -14.41 17.51
C SER A 11 -1.67 -15.90 17.40
N ILE A 12 -2.21 -16.65 16.43
CA ILE A 12 -2.01 -18.11 16.29
C ILE A 12 -0.88 -18.44 15.29
N CYS A 13 -0.48 -17.50 14.42
CA CYS A 13 0.54 -17.76 13.41
C CYS A 13 1.94 -17.55 13.97
N GLU A 14 2.76 -18.62 13.98
CA GLU A 14 4.14 -18.54 14.44
C GLU A 14 5.01 -17.66 13.53
N LYS A 15 5.59 -16.60 14.08
CA LYS A 15 6.68 -15.89 13.39
C LYS A 15 7.93 -16.77 13.40
N PRO A 16 8.50 -17.11 12.24
CA PRO A 16 9.69 -17.95 12.19
C PRO A 16 10.88 -17.23 12.83
N GLN A 17 11.57 -17.91 13.74
CA GLN A 17 12.75 -17.38 14.44
C GLN A 17 14.07 -17.84 13.80
N THR A 18 14.03 -18.89 12.97
CA THR A 18 15.23 -19.42 12.29
C THR A 18 15.32 -18.89 10.87
N ARG A 19 16.56 -18.69 10.38
CA ARG A 19 16.82 -18.27 8.99
C ARG A 19 16.08 -19.15 7.97
N ARG A 20 16.15 -20.47 8.13
CA ARG A 20 15.44 -21.42 7.25
C ARG A 20 13.90 -21.25 7.30
N GLY A 21 13.36 -20.94 8.48
CA GLY A 21 11.94 -20.68 8.66
C GLY A 21 11.50 -19.40 7.94
N ILE A 22 12.31 -18.33 8.06
CA ILE A 22 12.07 -17.04 7.39
C ILE A 22 12.09 -17.22 5.86
N GLU A 23 13.12 -17.90 5.33
CA GLU A 23 13.26 -18.21 3.90
C GLU A 23 12.07 -19.04 3.39
N ARG A 24 11.63 -20.05 4.16
CA ARG A 24 10.47 -20.87 3.83
C ARG A 24 9.16 -20.07 3.80
N ARG A 25 8.93 -19.25 4.82
CA ARG A 25 7.74 -18.39 4.89
C ARG A 25 7.68 -17.42 3.70
N LEU A 26 8.82 -16.81 3.35
CA LEU A 26 8.93 -15.90 2.20
C LEU A 26 8.69 -16.63 0.87
N ALA A 27 9.26 -17.82 0.68
CA ALA A 27 9.06 -18.61 -0.52
C ALA A 27 7.58 -18.97 -0.75
N LEU A 28 6.85 -19.37 0.30
CA LEU A 28 5.41 -19.64 0.23
C LEU A 28 4.63 -18.38 -0.14
N LEU A 29 4.97 -17.24 0.46
CA LEU A 29 4.31 -15.96 0.22
C LEU A 29 4.52 -15.49 -1.23
N LEU A 30 5.75 -15.54 -1.75
CA LEU A 30 6.06 -15.14 -3.12
C LEU A 30 5.41 -16.06 -4.15
N SER A 31 5.48 -17.39 -3.94
CA SER A 31 4.82 -18.37 -4.81
C SER A 31 3.31 -18.21 -4.84
N ALA A 32 2.69 -17.96 -3.69
CA ALA A 32 1.25 -17.71 -3.65
C ALA A 32 0.88 -16.40 -4.36
N THR A 33 1.69 -15.36 -4.22
CA THR A 33 1.49 -14.08 -4.92
C THR A 33 1.48 -14.30 -6.43
N GLU A 34 2.49 -14.97 -6.96
CA GLU A 34 2.61 -15.28 -8.39
C GLU A 34 1.41 -16.06 -8.91
N LEU A 35 1.04 -17.15 -8.22
CA LEU A 35 -0.10 -17.98 -8.60
C LEU A 35 -1.44 -17.23 -8.55
N PHE A 36 -1.65 -16.41 -7.52
CA PHE A 36 -2.87 -15.61 -7.41
C PHE A 36 -2.98 -14.53 -8.49
N LEU A 37 -1.86 -13.93 -8.88
CA LEU A 37 -1.84 -12.96 -9.98
C LEU A 37 -2.06 -13.61 -11.36
N ASP A 38 -1.57 -14.83 -11.55
CA ASP A 38 -1.70 -15.58 -12.82
C ASP A 38 -3.09 -16.21 -12.98
N LYS A 39 -3.62 -16.86 -11.93
CA LYS A 39 -4.83 -17.72 -12.02
C LYS A 39 -6.05 -17.17 -11.28
N GLY A 40 -5.90 -16.10 -10.52
CA GLY A 40 -6.90 -15.60 -9.58
C GLY A 40 -6.90 -16.36 -8.25
N TYR A 41 -7.46 -15.73 -7.23
CA TYR A 41 -7.46 -16.29 -5.87
C TYR A 41 -8.18 -17.63 -5.80
N ASP A 42 -9.40 -17.73 -6.31
CA ASP A 42 -10.26 -18.92 -6.12
C ASP A 42 -9.72 -20.17 -6.82
N ALA A 43 -9.10 -20.01 -7.99
CA ALA A 43 -8.57 -21.12 -8.77
C ALA A 43 -7.31 -21.77 -8.20
N VAL A 44 -6.63 -21.12 -7.24
CA VAL A 44 -5.38 -21.62 -6.66
C VAL A 44 -5.65 -22.37 -5.36
N SER A 45 -5.21 -23.61 -5.28
CA SER A 45 -5.29 -24.44 -4.05
C SER A 45 -4.01 -24.34 -3.21
N LEU A 46 -4.08 -24.77 -1.94
CA LEU A 46 -2.89 -24.88 -1.09
C LEU A 46 -1.89 -25.92 -1.63
N ASP A 47 -2.35 -26.92 -2.38
CA ASP A 47 -1.47 -27.89 -3.06
C ASP A 47 -0.66 -27.24 -4.16
N ASP A 48 -1.30 -26.40 -4.96
CA ASP A 48 -0.60 -25.68 -6.03
C ASP A 48 0.52 -24.81 -5.45
N ILE A 49 0.24 -24.11 -4.34
CA ILE A 49 1.22 -23.25 -3.67
C ILE A 49 2.41 -24.06 -3.13
N VAL A 50 2.17 -25.18 -2.42
CA VAL A 50 3.27 -25.98 -1.89
C VAL A 50 4.05 -26.72 -2.98
N ASN A 51 3.41 -27.11 -4.07
CA ASN A 51 4.08 -27.70 -5.23
C ASN A 51 5.00 -26.70 -5.93
N HIS A 52 4.55 -25.45 -6.03
CA HIS A 52 5.32 -24.36 -6.65
C HIS A 52 6.48 -23.87 -5.76
N ALA A 53 6.22 -23.64 -4.47
CA ALA A 53 7.22 -23.15 -3.51
C ALA A 53 8.17 -24.23 -3.01
N GLY A 54 7.82 -25.49 -3.17
CA GLY A 54 8.34 -26.63 -2.42
C GLY A 54 7.90 -26.58 -0.95
N GLY A 55 7.66 -27.70 -0.30
CA GLY A 55 7.32 -27.75 1.11
C GLY A 55 6.08 -28.58 1.43
N SER A 56 5.31 -28.16 2.44
CA SER A 56 4.12 -28.88 2.89
C SER A 56 2.99 -27.91 3.28
N LYS A 57 1.75 -28.38 3.18
CA LYS A 57 0.58 -27.66 3.70
C LYS A 57 0.71 -27.32 5.19
N ALA A 58 1.37 -28.18 5.98
CA ALA A 58 1.63 -27.92 7.40
C ALA A 58 2.41 -26.60 7.60
N SER A 59 3.32 -26.25 6.66
CA SER A 59 4.02 -24.97 6.73
C SER A 59 3.08 -23.77 6.48
N ILE A 60 2.09 -23.90 5.59
CA ILE A 60 1.09 -22.85 5.36
C ILE A 60 0.23 -22.66 6.62
N TYR A 61 -0.30 -23.75 7.16
CA TYR A 61 -1.09 -23.70 8.40
C TYR A 61 -0.31 -23.11 9.57
N LYS A 62 0.96 -23.50 9.71
CA LYS A 62 1.85 -23.00 10.76
C LYS A 62 2.08 -21.47 10.66
N TYR A 63 2.38 -20.95 9.46
CA TYR A 63 2.79 -19.55 9.28
C TYR A 63 1.65 -18.59 8.98
N PHE A 64 0.54 -19.09 8.44
CA PHE A 64 -0.54 -18.24 7.91
C PHE A 64 -1.93 -18.68 8.38
N GLY A 65 -2.07 -19.83 8.98
CA GLY A 65 -3.33 -20.38 9.46
C GLY A 65 -4.18 -21.01 8.35
N ASN A 66 -4.42 -20.30 7.28
CA ASN A 66 -5.21 -20.76 6.12
C ASN A 66 -4.86 -19.93 4.86
N LYS A 67 -5.62 -20.12 3.77
CA LYS A 67 -5.44 -19.39 2.50
C LYS A 67 -5.72 -17.89 2.66
N ASP A 68 -6.74 -17.51 3.44
CA ASP A 68 -7.07 -16.11 3.70
C ASP A 68 -5.98 -15.41 4.52
N GLY A 69 -5.44 -16.10 5.54
CA GLY A 69 -4.31 -15.60 6.32
C GLY A 69 -3.03 -15.45 5.49
N LEU A 70 -2.80 -16.36 4.53
CA LEU A 70 -1.72 -16.21 3.56
C LEU A 70 -1.94 -15.01 2.65
N PHE A 71 -3.16 -14.79 2.16
CA PHE A 71 -3.50 -13.62 1.34
C PHE A 71 -3.33 -12.31 2.13
N THR A 72 -3.79 -12.26 3.37
CA THR A 72 -3.57 -11.12 4.27
C THR A 72 -2.08 -10.84 4.47
N ALA A 73 -1.27 -11.90 4.67
CA ALA A 73 0.19 -11.74 4.80
C ALA A 73 0.86 -11.25 3.50
N ILE A 74 0.32 -11.58 2.33
CA ILE A 74 0.77 -11.01 1.04
C ILE A 74 0.46 -9.51 0.99
N CYS A 75 -0.75 -9.11 1.38
CA CYS A 75 -1.14 -7.70 1.45
C CYS A 75 -0.21 -6.91 2.38
N ASP A 76 0.09 -7.45 3.57
CA ASP A 76 1.01 -6.83 4.53
C ASP A 76 2.43 -6.70 3.96
N TYR A 77 2.95 -7.75 3.34
CA TYR A 77 4.28 -7.73 2.75
C TYR A 77 4.40 -6.68 1.64
N ARG A 78 3.41 -6.63 0.73
CA ARG A 78 3.41 -5.64 -0.36
C ARG A 78 3.25 -4.22 0.18
N ARG A 79 2.43 -4.04 1.20
CA ARG A 79 2.31 -2.77 1.91
C ARG A 79 3.65 -2.33 2.51
N GLU A 80 4.35 -3.21 3.22
CA GLU A 80 5.66 -2.89 3.81
C GLU A 80 6.70 -2.50 2.75
N MET A 81 6.70 -3.16 1.59
CA MET A 81 7.57 -2.78 0.47
C MET A 81 7.21 -1.40 -0.08
N PHE A 82 5.92 -1.15 -0.33
CA PHE A 82 5.40 0.13 -0.75
C PHE A 82 5.80 1.27 0.22
N PHE A 83 5.69 1.02 1.53
CA PHE A 83 6.06 1.99 2.55
C PHE A 83 7.52 2.38 2.49
N LYS A 84 8.42 1.41 2.38
CA LYS A 84 9.87 1.67 2.34
C LYS A 84 10.25 2.58 1.17
N ASP A 85 9.57 2.43 0.05
CA ASP A 85 9.92 3.15 -1.17
C ASP A 85 9.29 4.55 -1.24
N ILE A 86 8.09 4.74 -0.66
CA ILE A 86 7.29 5.95 -0.85
C ILE A 86 7.24 6.82 0.41
N CYS A 87 7.12 6.22 1.59
CA CYS A 87 6.93 6.96 2.83
C CYS A 87 8.26 7.32 3.52
N VAL A 88 9.12 8.06 2.81
CA VAL A 88 10.32 8.64 3.42
C VAL A 88 9.92 9.78 4.35
N PRO A 89 10.34 9.79 5.62
CA PRO A 89 10.02 10.89 6.55
C PRO A 89 10.52 12.24 6.04
N PHE A 90 9.70 13.28 6.19
CA PHE A 90 10.09 14.64 5.85
C PHE A 90 11.19 15.16 6.78
N GLN A 91 12.27 15.70 6.20
CA GLN A 91 13.38 16.30 6.92
C GLN A 91 13.60 17.73 6.39
N PRO A 92 13.18 18.79 7.12
CA PRO A 92 13.31 20.18 6.68
C PRO A 92 14.75 20.61 6.39
N SER A 93 15.74 19.98 7.05
CA SER A 93 17.16 20.24 6.81
C SER A 93 17.69 19.74 5.47
N GLN A 94 16.97 18.84 4.80
CA GLN A 94 17.39 18.21 3.54
C GLN A 94 16.60 18.71 2.34
N THR A 95 15.34 19.08 2.51
CA THR A 95 14.46 19.47 1.41
C THR A 95 13.34 20.40 1.90
N CYS A 96 12.86 21.29 1.04
CA CYS A 96 11.66 22.07 1.33
C CYS A 96 10.39 21.21 1.15
N LEU A 97 9.31 21.59 1.84
CA LEU A 97 8.03 20.89 1.81
C LEU A 97 7.51 20.67 0.38
N ARG A 98 7.58 21.71 -0.49
CA ARG A 98 7.15 21.62 -1.88
C ARG A 98 7.85 20.46 -2.63
N ASN A 99 9.15 20.41 -2.57
CA ASN A 99 9.92 19.37 -3.26
C ASN A 99 9.66 17.99 -2.66
N TYR A 100 9.53 17.89 -1.35
CA TYR A 100 9.16 16.65 -0.66
C TYR A 100 7.81 16.11 -1.15
N LEU A 101 6.78 16.95 -1.22
CA LEU A 101 5.46 16.57 -1.71
C LEU A 101 5.50 16.13 -3.19
N ILE A 102 6.18 16.88 -4.06
CA ILE A 102 6.34 16.51 -5.48
C ILE A 102 7.02 15.14 -5.59
N GLN A 103 8.17 14.94 -4.94
CA GLN A 103 8.91 13.68 -5.01
C GLN A 103 8.13 12.50 -4.45
N THR A 104 7.31 12.71 -3.42
CA THR A 104 6.44 11.66 -2.88
C THR A 104 5.37 11.24 -3.88
N LEU A 105 4.71 12.18 -4.59
CA LEU A 105 3.75 11.85 -5.64
C LEU A 105 4.40 11.19 -6.85
N ILE A 106 5.60 11.62 -7.25
CA ILE A 106 6.35 10.98 -8.35
C ILE A 106 6.67 9.52 -8.00
N ARG A 107 7.20 9.27 -6.79
CA ARG A 107 7.45 7.89 -6.34
C ARG A 107 6.16 7.06 -6.28
N PHE A 108 5.08 7.66 -5.78
CA PHE A 108 3.78 7.00 -5.74
C PHE A 108 3.29 6.66 -7.15
N TYR A 109 3.35 7.63 -8.09
CA TYR A 109 3.01 7.42 -9.51
C TYR A 109 3.84 6.28 -10.12
N THR A 110 5.16 6.33 -10.00
CA THR A 110 6.06 5.31 -10.55
C THR A 110 5.73 3.91 -10.03
N HIS A 111 5.26 3.80 -8.78
CA HIS A 111 4.85 2.53 -8.20
C HIS A 111 3.48 2.06 -8.73
N ILE A 112 2.47 2.94 -8.76
CA ILE A 112 1.10 2.55 -9.15
C ILE A 112 0.97 2.18 -10.62
N ILE A 113 1.84 2.67 -11.50
CA ILE A 113 1.82 2.32 -12.93
C ILE A 113 2.41 0.94 -13.23
N GLN A 114 3.02 0.28 -12.25
CA GLN A 114 3.59 -1.06 -12.47
C GLN A 114 2.46 -2.07 -12.76
N PRO A 115 2.54 -2.85 -13.85
CA PRO A 115 1.48 -3.81 -14.21
C PRO A 115 1.14 -4.79 -13.09
N GLU A 116 2.15 -5.24 -12.35
CA GLU A 116 1.98 -6.15 -11.22
C GLU A 116 1.22 -5.49 -10.05
N HIS A 117 1.43 -4.19 -9.80
CA HIS A 117 0.69 -3.46 -8.78
C HIS A 117 -0.80 -3.38 -9.13
N ILE A 118 -1.12 -3.06 -10.38
CA ILE A 118 -2.50 -2.97 -10.88
C ILE A 118 -3.20 -4.34 -10.84
N ALA A 119 -2.51 -5.39 -11.27
CA ALA A 119 -3.05 -6.75 -11.17
C ALA A 119 -3.36 -7.12 -9.71
N PHE A 120 -2.45 -6.76 -8.79
CA PHE A 120 -2.66 -6.99 -7.36
C PHE A 120 -3.82 -6.16 -6.79
N LEU A 121 -3.96 -4.88 -7.16
CA LEU A 121 -5.09 -4.06 -6.71
C LEU A 121 -6.43 -4.64 -7.17
N ARG A 122 -6.54 -5.10 -8.42
CA ARG A 122 -7.75 -5.76 -8.92
C ARG A 122 -8.08 -7.01 -8.12
N LEU A 123 -7.07 -7.85 -7.84
CA LEU A 123 -7.21 -9.03 -7.00
C LEU A 123 -7.69 -8.67 -5.58
N VAL A 124 -7.15 -7.63 -4.97
CA VAL A 124 -7.57 -7.14 -3.65
C VAL A 124 -9.02 -6.66 -3.69
N ILE A 125 -9.41 -5.87 -4.71
CA ILE A 125 -10.78 -5.37 -4.86
C ILE A 125 -11.76 -6.55 -4.98
N GLU A 126 -11.45 -7.55 -5.79
CA GLU A 126 -12.26 -8.76 -5.93
C GLU A 126 -12.45 -9.47 -4.58
N GLN A 127 -11.37 -9.70 -3.85
CA GLN A 127 -11.41 -10.39 -2.57
C GLN A 127 -12.16 -9.58 -1.47
N THR A 128 -12.05 -8.26 -1.49
CA THR A 128 -12.75 -7.40 -0.52
C THR A 128 -14.25 -7.36 -0.72
N GLN A 129 -14.76 -7.63 -1.93
CA GLN A 129 -16.21 -7.74 -2.18
C GLN A 129 -16.83 -8.95 -1.45
N CYS A 130 -16.08 -10.03 -1.31
CA CYS A 130 -16.55 -11.26 -0.68
C CYS A 130 -16.20 -11.35 0.81
N ASN A 131 -15.27 -10.51 1.32
CA ASN A 131 -14.74 -10.58 2.68
C ASN A 131 -14.69 -9.20 3.35
N ALA A 132 -15.78 -8.82 4.03
CA ALA A 132 -15.90 -7.53 4.72
C ALA A 132 -14.83 -7.32 5.81
N THR A 133 -14.37 -8.40 6.43
CA THR A 133 -13.32 -8.38 7.47
C THR A 133 -11.98 -8.02 6.88
N LEU A 134 -11.63 -8.64 5.74
CA LEU A 134 -10.43 -8.29 4.98
C LEU A 134 -10.50 -6.85 4.46
N SER A 135 -11.67 -6.42 3.96
CA SER A 135 -11.89 -5.05 3.48
C SER A 135 -11.61 -4.02 4.58
N LYS A 136 -12.19 -4.21 5.77
CA LYS A 136 -11.95 -3.33 6.93
C LYS A 136 -10.46 -3.29 7.31
N TYR A 137 -9.85 -4.48 7.43
CA TYR A 137 -8.43 -4.61 7.78
C TYR A 137 -7.51 -3.86 6.81
N LEU A 138 -7.69 -4.07 5.50
CA LEU A 138 -6.86 -3.44 4.49
C LEU A 138 -7.07 -1.91 4.45
N TYR A 139 -8.32 -1.45 4.57
CA TYR A 139 -8.62 -0.01 4.62
C TYR A 139 -7.92 0.66 5.81
N GLU A 140 -8.06 0.09 7.01
CA GLU A 140 -7.47 0.64 8.23
C GLU A 140 -5.95 0.63 8.20
N LYS A 141 -5.33 -0.45 7.69
CA LYS A 141 -3.87 -0.57 7.67
C LYS A 141 -3.21 0.17 6.52
N CYS A 142 -3.75 0.06 5.30
CA CYS A 142 -3.07 0.64 4.13
C CYS A 142 -3.23 2.16 4.02
N ALA A 143 -4.40 2.70 4.39
CA ALA A 143 -4.65 4.13 4.26
C ALA A 143 -3.97 4.97 5.35
N GLN A 144 -3.97 4.50 6.60
CA GLN A 144 -3.52 5.30 7.74
C GLN A 144 -2.04 5.65 7.71
N ASP A 145 -1.18 4.70 7.38
CA ASP A 145 0.26 4.91 7.49
C ASP A 145 0.77 5.96 6.47
N VAL A 146 0.31 5.86 5.21
CA VAL A 146 0.70 6.82 4.14
C VAL A 146 0.19 8.22 4.48
N GLN A 147 -1.06 8.31 4.93
CA GLN A 147 -1.68 9.58 5.34
C GLN A 147 -0.93 10.20 6.52
N ASN A 148 -0.54 9.40 7.52
CA ASN A 148 0.21 9.87 8.67
C ASN A 148 1.56 10.48 8.29
N THR A 149 2.27 9.90 7.33
CA THR A 149 3.57 10.43 6.89
C THR A 149 3.44 11.84 6.28
N ILE A 150 2.44 12.07 5.45
CA ILE A 150 2.18 13.40 4.88
C ILE A 150 1.61 14.36 5.92
N ALA A 151 0.70 13.89 6.77
CA ALA A 151 0.14 14.71 7.86
C ALA A 151 1.25 15.21 8.80
N GLN A 152 2.24 14.38 9.10
CA GLN A 152 3.41 14.78 9.90
C GLN A 152 4.27 15.82 9.18
N ALA A 153 4.51 15.68 7.88
CA ALA A 153 5.25 16.67 7.10
C ALA A 153 4.55 18.04 7.11
N LEU A 154 3.23 18.05 6.94
CA LEU A 154 2.41 19.26 7.00
C LEU A 154 2.41 19.87 8.39
N LEU A 155 2.34 19.04 9.45
CA LEU A 155 2.40 19.50 10.84
C LEU A 155 3.75 20.17 11.17
N ILE A 156 4.86 19.55 10.74
CA ILE A 156 6.22 20.10 10.93
C ILE A 156 6.31 21.49 10.28
N SER A 157 5.88 21.62 9.01
CA SER A 157 5.95 22.90 8.30
C SER A 157 4.95 23.93 8.86
N HIS A 158 3.82 23.51 9.42
CA HIS A 158 2.90 24.39 10.13
C HIS A 158 3.54 24.93 11.42
N GLN A 159 4.17 24.07 12.22
CA GLN A 159 4.87 24.45 13.44
C GLN A 159 6.08 25.36 13.19
N ALA A 160 6.74 25.17 12.04
CA ALA A 160 7.81 26.05 11.57
C ALA A 160 7.30 27.36 10.96
N GLU A 161 5.98 27.57 11.01
CA GLU A 161 5.31 28.75 10.44
C GLU A 161 5.49 28.96 8.91
N GLU A 162 5.89 27.92 8.17
CA GLU A 162 6.03 27.97 6.71
C GLU A 162 4.67 27.95 5.98
N ILE A 163 3.70 27.24 6.54
CA ILE A 163 2.33 27.10 6.01
C ILE A 163 1.28 27.25 7.12
N LEU A 164 0.02 27.48 6.73
CA LEU A 164 -1.14 27.39 7.63
C LEU A 164 -1.90 26.09 7.34
N CYS A 165 -1.69 25.05 8.15
CA CYS A 165 -2.39 23.78 8.02
C CYS A 165 -3.12 23.44 9.33
N THR A 166 -4.39 23.80 9.43
CA THR A 166 -5.19 23.59 10.66
C THR A 166 -5.68 22.15 10.82
N SER A 167 -5.69 21.37 9.73
CA SER A 167 -6.14 19.99 9.74
C SER A 167 -5.21 19.09 8.87
N PRO A 168 -4.02 18.71 9.37
CA PRO A 168 -3.05 17.92 8.61
C PRO A 168 -3.61 16.61 8.05
N ASN A 169 -4.50 15.94 8.80
CA ASN A 169 -5.11 14.68 8.37
C ASN A 169 -6.04 14.86 7.16
N HIS A 170 -6.91 15.89 7.16
CA HIS A 170 -7.76 16.17 6.00
C HIS A 170 -6.93 16.64 4.79
N SER A 171 -5.91 17.45 5.04
CA SER A 171 -5.00 17.90 3.97
C SER A 171 -4.23 16.73 3.35
N SER A 172 -3.81 15.75 4.15
CA SER A 172 -3.14 14.55 3.63
C SER A 172 -4.08 13.69 2.77
N LEU A 173 -5.36 13.56 3.13
CA LEU A 173 -6.36 12.89 2.31
C LEU A 173 -6.55 13.58 0.96
N MET A 174 -6.68 14.91 0.97
CA MET A 174 -6.81 15.72 -0.25
C MET A 174 -5.55 15.57 -1.14
N TYR A 175 -4.37 15.57 -0.55
CA TYR A 175 -3.12 15.40 -1.27
C TYR A 175 -3.03 14.07 -2.01
N PHE A 176 -3.39 12.93 -1.38
CA PHE A 176 -3.43 11.64 -2.07
C PHE A 176 -4.53 11.55 -3.13
N GLY A 177 -5.55 12.38 -3.05
CA GLY A 177 -6.57 12.52 -4.08
C GLY A 177 -6.03 13.00 -5.44
N ILE A 178 -4.85 13.64 -5.47
CA ILE A 178 -4.24 14.19 -6.70
C ILE A 178 -4.04 13.12 -7.78
N LEU A 179 -3.62 11.92 -7.40
CA LEU A 179 -3.37 10.83 -8.35
C LEU A 179 -4.54 9.85 -8.48
N ARG A 180 -5.68 10.12 -7.86
CA ARG A 180 -6.85 9.21 -7.84
C ARG A 180 -7.40 8.92 -9.24
N ASP A 181 -7.44 9.89 -10.14
CA ASP A 181 -7.90 9.67 -11.52
C ASP A 181 -6.96 8.72 -12.27
N ILE A 182 -5.66 8.89 -12.11
CA ILE A 182 -4.65 8.02 -12.73
C ILE A 182 -4.78 6.59 -12.21
N GLU A 183 -4.85 6.41 -10.91
CA GLU A 183 -5.03 5.10 -10.28
C GLU A 183 -6.33 4.43 -10.77
N TRP A 184 -7.43 5.20 -10.82
CA TRP A 184 -8.72 4.71 -11.30
C TRP A 184 -8.69 4.27 -12.77
N ARG A 185 -8.06 5.07 -13.65
CA ARG A 185 -7.85 4.68 -15.06
C ARG A 185 -7.10 3.36 -15.17
N MET A 186 -6.03 3.19 -14.42
CA MET A 186 -5.24 1.95 -14.41
C MET A 186 -6.08 0.74 -13.98
N ILE A 187 -6.86 0.88 -12.91
CA ILE A 187 -7.76 -0.18 -12.41
C ILE A 187 -8.79 -0.56 -13.48
N MET A 188 -9.36 0.44 -14.18
CA MET A 188 -10.36 0.25 -15.23
C MET A 188 -9.76 -0.20 -16.57
N GLY A 189 -8.44 -0.30 -16.71
CA GLY A 189 -7.78 -0.67 -17.96
C GLY A 189 -7.82 0.44 -19.03
N MET A 190 -8.03 1.68 -18.62
CA MET A 190 -7.98 2.84 -19.52
C MET A 190 -6.52 3.23 -19.79
N PRO A 191 -6.21 3.76 -20.99
CA PRO A 191 -4.86 4.20 -21.31
C PRO A 191 -4.44 5.38 -20.40
N LEU A 192 -3.17 5.37 -20.02
CA LEU A 192 -2.54 6.52 -19.38
C LEU A 192 -2.25 7.62 -20.43
N PRO A 193 -2.00 8.87 -19.96
CA PRO A 193 -1.43 9.89 -20.83
C PRO A 193 -0.17 9.34 -21.52
N PRO A 194 0.01 9.60 -22.83
CA PRO A 194 1.12 9.01 -23.59
C PRO A 194 2.50 9.57 -23.20
N ASP A 195 2.53 10.75 -22.60
CA ASP A 195 3.76 11.43 -22.17
C ASP A 195 3.81 11.49 -20.63
N GLU A 196 4.80 10.83 -20.05
CA GLU A 196 5.07 10.87 -18.61
C GLU A 196 5.32 12.32 -18.12
N LYS A 197 5.85 13.17 -18.98
CA LYS A 197 6.06 14.58 -18.68
C LYS A 197 4.73 15.30 -18.36
N GLU A 198 3.64 14.98 -19.05
CA GLU A 198 2.32 15.57 -18.75
C GLU A 198 1.87 15.24 -17.32
N VAL A 199 2.15 14.01 -16.86
CA VAL A 199 1.81 13.59 -15.49
C VAL A 199 2.67 14.34 -14.47
N PHE A 200 3.94 14.52 -14.74
CA PHE A 200 4.83 15.28 -13.83
C PHE A 200 4.45 16.77 -13.79
N ASP A 201 4.15 17.39 -14.92
CA ASP A 201 3.65 18.76 -14.98
C ASP A 201 2.32 18.91 -14.20
N TYR A 202 1.43 17.93 -14.31
CA TYR A 202 0.19 17.85 -13.51
C TYR A 202 0.48 17.74 -12.02
N ILE A 203 1.42 16.88 -11.60
CA ILE A 203 1.82 16.73 -10.18
C ILE A 203 2.35 18.07 -9.66
N HIS A 204 3.24 18.73 -10.38
CA HIS A 204 3.79 20.05 -10.01
C HIS A 204 2.68 21.08 -9.84
N TYR A 205 1.79 21.19 -10.83
CA TYR A 205 0.65 22.09 -10.78
C TYR A 205 -0.24 21.84 -9.55
N CYS A 206 -0.61 20.58 -9.31
CA CYS A 206 -1.49 20.23 -8.21
C CYS A 206 -0.85 20.51 -6.84
N VAL A 207 0.45 20.22 -6.67
CA VAL A 207 1.17 20.54 -5.42
C VAL A 207 1.24 22.05 -5.21
N ASP A 208 1.43 22.84 -6.25
CA ASP A 208 1.44 24.31 -6.16
C ASP A 208 0.05 24.88 -5.78
N VAL A 209 -1.02 24.31 -6.35
CA VAL A 209 -2.39 24.64 -5.96
C VAL A 209 -2.67 24.26 -4.51
N PHE A 210 -2.26 23.03 -4.12
CA PHE A 210 -2.42 22.53 -2.75
C PHE A 210 -1.72 23.44 -1.73
N LEU A 211 -0.48 23.82 -1.98
CA LEU A 211 0.28 24.70 -1.08
C LEU A 211 -0.28 26.13 -1.05
N ARG A 212 -0.80 26.66 -2.16
CA ARG A 212 -1.50 27.95 -2.15
C ARG A 212 -2.71 27.96 -1.22
N GLY A 213 -3.44 26.86 -1.12
CA GLY A 213 -4.53 26.69 -0.16
C GLY A 213 -4.09 26.67 1.31
N HIS A 214 -2.78 26.53 1.57
CA HIS A 214 -2.17 26.53 2.90
C HIS A 214 -1.30 27.77 3.16
N HIS A 215 -1.41 28.82 2.32
CA HIS A 215 -0.71 30.08 2.59
C HIS A 215 -1.30 30.78 3.84
N LYS A 216 -0.42 31.42 4.61
CA LYS A 216 -0.85 32.39 5.62
C LYS A 216 -1.47 33.59 4.89
N VAL A 217 -2.67 33.96 5.27
CA VAL A 217 -3.36 35.18 4.83
C VAL A 217 -2.72 36.37 5.53
#